data_58bacc06219c52c91eb2282a15166ce1
#
_entry.id   58bacc06219c52c91eb2282a15166ce1
#
_cell.length_a   1.000
_cell.length_b   1.000
_cell.length_c   1.000
_cell.angle_alpha   90.00
_cell.angle_beta   90.00
_cell.angle_gamma   90.00
#
_symmetry.space_group_name_H-M   'P 1'
#
loop_
_entity.id
_entity.type
_entity.pdbx_description
1 polymer ?
#
loop_
_entity_poly.entity_id
_entity_poly.type
_entity_poly.pdbx_seq_one_letter_code
_entity_poly.pdbx_strand_id
1 'polypeptide(L)'
;MRKHIFTIILPLAVMGMLATSCSKDEDYLDVELSDPTDNFIPKADDDSETAQLRNQFKEETGSYLLFNDTIQHYLLGKDVNGELLYFNELLDVEYSTTSVNPTTKPYTYTYLKTFERQSKAVEFVKEYIISHFTRSLAPFSYLLVNTISGKDEWGNKTKPYAVAGERSIALAMGELNKLTTAASKKKFANKHLLIIVGKIASDHSSYFSDFKSVSNGRYGTSFSIPDGMTKDQVGMEYGFISVPAMYLPTYEQDIKAYASVILTYTDAQIEAKYADYPLIVKKAKIFREALINMGYIF
;
A
#
# COMPACT_ATOMS: atom_id res chain seq x y z
N MET A 1 -71.09 -42.13 17.19
CA MET A 1 -69.95 -42.07 16.26
C MET A 1 -70.05 -40.92 15.23
N ARG A 2 -70.38 -39.69 15.65
CA ARG A 2 -70.46 -38.51 14.73
C ARG A 2 -69.74 -37.26 15.17
N LYS A 3 -69.02 -37.30 16.30
CA LYS A 3 -68.32 -36.11 16.84
C LYS A 3 -66.78 -36.05 16.55
N HIS A 4 -66.19 -37.12 16.06
CA HIS A 4 -64.77 -37.16 15.82
C HIS A 4 -64.33 -36.85 14.37
N ILE A 5 -65.27 -36.85 13.40
CA ILE A 5 -64.97 -36.59 11.98
C ILE A 5 -64.78 -35.08 11.74
N PHE A 6 -65.46 -34.23 12.51
CA PHE A 6 -65.37 -32.79 12.32
C PHE A 6 -64.05 -32.16 12.85
N THR A 7 -63.41 -32.85 13.80
CA THR A 7 -62.16 -32.32 14.44
C THR A 7 -60.92 -32.61 13.61
N ILE A 8 -60.98 -33.56 12.63
CA ILE A 8 -59.83 -33.92 11.81
C ILE A 8 -59.81 -33.14 10.47
N ILE A 9 -60.99 -32.70 9.98
CA ILE A 9 -61.07 -32.00 8.70
C ILE A 9 -60.67 -30.53 8.81
N LEU A 10 -60.87 -29.88 9.96
CA LEU A 10 -60.52 -28.47 10.19
C LEU A 10 -59.00 -28.18 10.16
N PRO A 11 -58.16 -28.99 10.82
CA PRO A 11 -56.70 -28.75 10.76
C PRO A 11 -56.11 -29.10 9.35
N LEU A 12 -56.74 -30.01 8.58
CA LEU A 12 -56.28 -30.33 7.24
C LEU A 12 -56.58 -29.22 6.21
N ALA A 13 -57.73 -28.51 6.39
CA ALA A 13 -58.10 -27.39 5.53
C ALA A 13 -57.23 -26.11 5.82
N VAL A 14 -56.77 -25.93 7.04
CA VAL A 14 -55.87 -24.81 7.41
C VAL A 14 -54.42 -25.08 6.93
N MET A 15 -53.97 -26.33 6.88
CA MET A 15 -52.66 -26.70 6.33
C MET A 15 -52.58 -26.58 4.79
N GLY A 16 -53.73 -26.72 4.09
CA GLY A 16 -53.80 -26.56 2.62
C GLY A 16 -53.74 -25.10 2.15
N MET A 17 -54.02 -24.12 3.01
CA MET A 17 -53.99 -22.69 2.63
C MET A 17 -52.64 -22.00 2.88
N LEU A 18 -51.67 -22.69 3.47
CA LEU A 18 -50.32 -22.16 3.66
C LEU A 18 -49.32 -22.55 2.56
N ALA A 19 -49.76 -23.38 1.60
CA ALA A 19 -48.90 -23.89 0.52
C ALA A 19 -49.05 -23.13 -0.81
N THR A 20 -49.85 -22.06 -0.88
CA THR A 20 -50.03 -21.26 -2.11
C THR A 20 -49.50 -19.82 -2.04
N SER A 21 -48.55 -19.59 -1.16
CA SER A 21 -47.87 -18.31 -1.14
C SER A 21 -46.39 -18.50 -1.48
N CYS A 22 -46.02 -18.05 -2.64
CA CYS A 22 -44.69 -17.87 -3.25
C CYS A 22 -44.41 -18.86 -4.42
N SER A 23 -45.14 -18.70 -5.52
CA SER A 23 -44.53 -18.79 -6.83
C SER A 23 -44.80 -17.46 -7.54
N LYS A 24 -44.15 -16.41 -7.09
CA LYS A 24 -43.68 -15.42 -8.03
C LYS A 24 -42.48 -16.08 -8.68
N ASP A 25 -42.55 -16.36 -9.94
CA ASP A 25 -41.39 -16.46 -10.79
C ASP A 25 -40.62 -15.16 -10.54
N GLU A 26 -39.63 -15.20 -9.62
CA GLU A 26 -38.56 -14.27 -9.70
C GLU A 26 -37.95 -14.57 -11.06
N ASP A 27 -38.24 -13.74 -12.04
CA ASP A 27 -37.37 -13.62 -13.20
C ASP A 27 -35.98 -13.49 -12.63
N TYR A 28 -35.24 -14.58 -12.64
CA TYR A 28 -33.81 -14.53 -12.48
C TYR A 28 -33.39 -13.53 -13.56
N LEU A 29 -33.07 -12.31 -13.13
CA LEU A 29 -32.26 -11.46 -13.95
C LEU A 29 -31.02 -12.29 -14.22
N ASP A 30 -30.96 -12.88 -15.42
CA ASP A 30 -29.71 -13.31 -16.01
C ASP A 30 -28.87 -12.06 -16.10
N VAL A 31 -28.22 -11.74 -14.97
CA VAL A 31 -27.08 -10.85 -14.99
C VAL A 31 -26.07 -11.65 -15.79
N GLU A 32 -26.04 -11.42 -17.11
CA GLU A 32 -24.87 -11.77 -17.87
C GLU A 32 -23.72 -11.16 -17.10
N LEU A 33 -23.02 -12.02 -16.36
CA LEU A 33 -21.73 -11.66 -15.79
C LEU A 33 -20.86 -11.38 -17.01
N SER A 34 -20.92 -10.14 -17.49
CA SER A 34 -19.95 -9.66 -18.46
C SER A 34 -18.59 -9.96 -17.87
N ASP A 35 -17.69 -10.51 -18.65
CA ASP A 35 -16.32 -10.74 -18.24
C ASP A 35 -15.83 -9.52 -17.45
N PRO A 36 -15.25 -9.70 -16.25
CA PRO A 36 -14.91 -8.60 -15.41
C PRO A 36 -13.97 -7.66 -16.16
N THR A 37 -14.46 -6.48 -16.51
CA THR A 37 -13.68 -5.48 -17.23
C THR A 37 -12.49 -5.07 -16.38
N ASP A 38 -11.28 -5.23 -16.90
CA ASP A 38 -10.07 -4.74 -16.22
C ASP A 38 -9.97 -3.22 -16.38
N ASN A 39 -10.54 -2.51 -15.39
CA ASN A 39 -10.58 -1.04 -15.40
C ASN A 39 -9.22 -0.37 -15.09
N PHE A 40 -8.19 -1.16 -14.80
CA PHE A 40 -6.82 -0.67 -14.64
C PHE A 40 -6.06 -0.48 -15.96
N ILE A 41 -6.55 -1.07 -17.04
CA ILE A 41 -6.00 -0.83 -18.39
C ILE A 41 -6.73 0.34 -19.07
N PRO A 42 -6.09 1.04 -20.01
CA PRO A 42 -6.77 1.99 -20.88
C PRO A 42 -7.86 1.30 -21.69
N LYS A 43 -8.91 2.04 -22.07
CA LYS A 43 -9.93 1.54 -22.98
C LYS A 43 -9.29 1.15 -24.32
N ALA A 44 -9.86 0.14 -24.98
CA ALA A 44 -9.31 -0.37 -26.23
C ALA A 44 -9.33 0.66 -27.39
N ASP A 45 -10.16 1.68 -27.30
CA ASP A 45 -10.29 2.78 -28.25
C ASP A 45 -9.48 4.04 -27.86
N ASP A 46 -8.72 3.99 -26.73
CA ASP A 46 -7.83 5.07 -26.31
C ASP A 46 -6.44 4.92 -26.92
N ASP A 47 -6.17 5.64 -27.99
CA ASP A 47 -4.91 5.68 -28.71
C ASP A 47 -3.93 6.78 -28.24
N SER A 48 -4.24 7.45 -27.13
CA SER A 48 -3.40 8.51 -26.57
C SER A 48 -2.00 8.00 -26.19
N GLU A 49 -0.99 8.89 -26.27
CA GLU A 49 0.38 8.58 -25.82
C GLU A 49 0.40 8.09 -24.35
N THR A 50 -0.49 8.61 -23.50
CA THR A 50 -0.62 8.17 -22.10
C THR A 50 -1.15 6.72 -22.02
N ALA A 51 -2.12 6.34 -22.85
CA ALA A 51 -2.65 4.98 -22.90
C ALA A 51 -1.58 3.99 -23.38
N GLN A 52 -0.85 4.35 -24.45
CA GLN A 52 0.26 3.54 -24.97
C GLN A 52 1.35 3.35 -23.90
N LEU A 53 1.74 4.41 -23.19
CA LEU A 53 2.72 4.34 -22.10
C LEU A 53 2.27 3.42 -20.95
N ARG A 54 0.99 3.44 -20.59
CA ARG A 54 0.40 2.56 -19.56
C ARG A 54 0.41 1.09 -20.01
N ASN A 55 0.05 0.81 -21.26
CA ASN A 55 0.07 -0.54 -21.81
C ASN A 55 1.51 -1.09 -21.87
N GLN A 56 2.46 -0.31 -22.40
CA GLN A 56 3.86 -0.68 -22.44
C GLN A 56 4.41 -0.97 -21.04
N PHE A 57 4.12 -0.12 -20.06
CA PHE A 57 4.55 -0.33 -18.68
C PHE A 57 4.03 -1.66 -18.13
N LYS A 58 2.75 -1.99 -18.38
CA LYS A 58 2.14 -3.25 -17.96
C LYS A 58 2.83 -4.47 -18.60
N GLU A 59 3.12 -4.40 -19.89
CA GLU A 59 3.81 -5.47 -20.60
C GLU A 59 5.22 -5.70 -20.05
N GLU A 60 5.98 -4.63 -19.81
CA GLU A 60 7.36 -4.71 -19.36
C GLU A 60 7.50 -5.11 -17.88
N THR A 61 6.60 -4.64 -17.02
CA THR A 61 6.76 -4.79 -15.56
C THR A 61 5.78 -5.80 -14.95
N GLY A 62 4.67 -6.07 -15.59
CA GLY A 62 3.55 -6.85 -15.04
C GLY A 62 2.64 -6.08 -14.11
N SER A 63 2.98 -4.85 -13.72
CA SER A 63 2.20 -3.97 -12.84
C SER A 63 1.38 -2.96 -13.63
N TYR A 64 0.23 -2.54 -13.12
CA TYR A 64 -0.56 -1.48 -13.72
C TYR A 64 0.01 -0.09 -13.41
N LEU A 65 -0.24 0.84 -14.33
CA LEU A 65 0.19 2.23 -14.21
C LEU A 65 -1.02 3.18 -14.28
N LEU A 66 -1.11 4.09 -13.33
CA LEU A 66 -2.15 5.11 -13.25
C LEU A 66 -1.51 6.49 -13.08
N PHE A 67 -2.15 7.52 -13.66
CA PHE A 67 -1.76 8.93 -13.51
C PHE A 67 -2.83 9.77 -12.83
N ASN A 68 -3.99 9.18 -12.55
CA ASN A 68 -5.04 9.71 -11.71
C ASN A 68 -5.67 8.58 -10.88
N ASP A 69 -6.45 8.91 -9.89
CA ASP A 69 -7.10 7.95 -8.99
C ASP A 69 -8.51 7.53 -9.46
N THR A 70 -8.95 7.94 -10.64
CA THR A 70 -10.24 7.52 -11.18
C THR A 70 -10.09 6.19 -11.90
N ILE A 71 -10.71 5.14 -11.38
CA ILE A 71 -10.75 3.81 -11.97
C ILE A 71 -11.90 3.71 -12.98
N GLN A 72 -13.09 4.18 -12.59
CA GLN A 72 -14.26 4.21 -13.45
C GLN A 72 -14.95 5.57 -13.36
N HIS A 73 -15.43 6.03 -14.51
CA HIS A 73 -16.31 7.19 -14.64
C HIS A 73 -17.25 6.98 -15.82
N TYR A 74 -18.54 6.82 -15.56
CA TYR A 74 -19.53 6.69 -16.62
C TYR A 74 -20.89 7.25 -16.20
N LEU A 75 -21.69 7.62 -17.20
CA LEU A 75 -23.02 8.18 -16.99
C LEU A 75 -24.00 7.07 -16.59
N LEU A 76 -24.65 7.21 -15.44
CA LEU A 76 -25.75 6.33 -15.01
C LEU A 76 -27.09 6.70 -15.62
N GLY A 77 -27.29 8.01 -15.91
CA GLY A 77 -28.55 8.54 -16.37
C GLY A 77 -28.83 9.95 -15.88
N LYS A 78 -30.09 10.25 -15.59
CA LYS A 78 -30.52 11.51 -15.00
C LYS A 78 -31.21 11.27 -13.67
N ASP A 79 -30.99 12.16 -12.72
CA ASP A 79 -31.72 12.17 -11.46
C ASP A 79 -33.19 12.66 -11.63
N VAL A 80 -33.93 12.70 -10.52
CA VAL A 80 -35.34 13.14 -10.49
C VAL A 80 -35.53 14.63 -10.90
N ASN A 81 -34.47 15.43 -10.87
CA ASN A 81 -34.44 16.84 -11.27
C ASN A 81 -33.99 17.02 -12.73
N GLY A 82 -33.59 15.91 -13.41
CA GLY A 82 -33.05 15.92 -14.76
C GLY A 82 -31.57 16.21 -14.87
N GLU A 83 -30.85 16.28 -13.75
CA GLU A 83 -29.39 16.43 -13.71
C GLU A 83 -28.67 15.12 -14.06
N LEU A 84 -27.51 15.21 -14.71
CA LEU A 84 -26.74 14.03 -15.10
C LEU A 84 -26.12 13.36 -13.86
N LEU A 85 -26.40 12.09 -13.69
CA LEU A 85 -25.88 11.25 -12.61
C LEU A 85 -24.73 10.38 -13.13
N TYR A 86 -23.56 10.47 -12.49
CA TYR A 86 -22.36 9.72 -12.86
C TYR A 86 -21.97 8.73 -11.77
N PHE A 87 -21.56 7.55 -12.19
CA PHE A 87 -20.81 6.61 -11.33
C PHE A 87 -19.34 7.01 -11.34
N ASN A 88 -18.73 7.05 -10.16
CA ASN A 88 -17.30 7.32 -9.99
C ASN A 88 -16.71 6.29 -9.04
N GLU A 89 -15.74 5.53 -9.51
CA GLU A 89 -14.90 4.68 -8.69
C GLU A 89 -13.51 5.28 -8.59
N LEU A 90 -13.06 5.52 -7.37
CA LEU A 90 -11.74 6.06 -7.10
C LEU A 90 -10.84 4.97 -6.50
N LEU A 91 -9.57 4.98 -6.91
CA LEU A 91 -8.56 4.13 -6.29
C LEU A 91 -8.36 4.55 -4.83
N ASP A 92 -8.59 3.62 -3.93
CA ASP A 92 -8.15 3.72 -2.55
C ASP A 92 -6.79 3.04 -2.42
N VAL A 93 -5.72 3.83 -2.38
CA VAL A 93 -4.35 3.32 -2.27
C VAL A 93 -4.13 2.60 -0.95
N GLU A 94 -4.78 3.06 0.13
CA GLU A 94 -4.64 2.48 1.47
C GLU A 94 -5.67 1.38 1.76
N TYR A 95 -6.44 0.95 0.74
CA TYR A 95 -7.37 -0.16 0.92
C TYR A 95 -6.68 -1.36 1.55
N SER A 96 -7.25 -1.86 2.64
CA SER A 96 -6.80 -3.04 3.34
C SER A 96 -7.97 -3.96 3.64
N THR A 97 -7.80 -5.24 3.40
CA THR A 97 -8.80 -6.26 3.70
C THR A 97 -8.95 -6.50 5.20
N THR A 98 -8.00 -6.06 6.01
CA THR A 98 -7.96 -6.25 7.46
C THR A 98 -8.43 -5.03 8.25
N SER A 99 -8.54 -3.86 7.63
CA SER A 99 -8.99 -2.63 8.29
C SER A 99 -10.50 -2.49 8.23
N VAL A 100 -11.15 -2.52 9.38
CA VAL A 100 -12.62 -2.38 9.53
C VAL A 100 -13.07 -0.91 9.56
N ASN A 101 -12.15 0.04 9.65
CA ASN A 101 -12.46 1.46 9.65
C ASN A 101 -12.21 2.06 8.26
N PRO A 102 -13.27 2.48 7.54
CA PRO A 102 -13.12 3.41 6.43
C PRO A 102 -12.76 4.78 7.03
N THR A 103 -11.51 4.91 7.41
CA THR A 103 -10.99 6.21 7.80
C THR A 103 -11.12 7.15 6.60
N THR A 104 -11.66 8.32 6.85
CA THR A 104 -11.63 9.48 5.98
C THR A 104 -10.36 9.45 5.14
N LYS A 105 -10.49 9.46 3.81
CA LYS A 105 -9.36 9.47 2.85
C LYS A 105 -8.28 10.41 3.36
N PRO A 106 -7.18 9.90 3.91
CA PRO A 106 -6.19 10.75 4.55
C PRO A 106 -5.39 11.55 3.52
N TYR A 107 -5.37 11.09 2.25
CA TYR A 107 -4.54 11.66 1.20
C TYR A 107 -5.34 12.24 0.04
N THR A 108 -4.82 13.35 -0.50
CA THR A 108 -5.28 13.96 -1.74
C THR A 108 -4.12 14.07 -2.71
N TYR A 109 -4.40 13.97 -4.01
CA TYR A 109 -3.41 13.94 -5.06
C TYR A 109 -3.50 15.15 -5.98
N THR A 110 -2.36 15.65 -6.46
CA THR A 110 -2.29 16.49 -7.64
C THR A 110 -1.58 15.72 -8.75
N TYR A 111 -2.05 15.80 -9.99
CA TYR A 111 -1.62 14.91 -11.05
C TYR A 111 -0.52 15.47 -11.95
N LEU A 112 0.19 14.57 -12.64
CA LEU A 112 1.11 14.90 -13.72
C LEU A 112 0.30 15.27 -14.97
N LYS A 113 0.30 16.56 -15.36
CA LYS A 113 -0.63 17.09 -16.37
C LYS A 113 -0.16 16.92 -17.81
N THR A 114 1.12 16.63 -18.05
CA THR A 114 1.68 16.53 -19.42
C THR A 114 2.31 15.18 -19.65
N PHE A 115 2.22 14.67 -20.88
CA PHE A 115 2.85 13.41 -21.29
C PHE A 115 4.36 13.41 -21.00
N GLU A 116 5.06 14.51 -21.27
CA GLU A 116 6.50 14.62 -20.97
C GLU A 116 6.81 14.34 -19.50
N ARG A 117 5.99 14.87 -18.57
CA ARG A 117 6.18 14.62 -17.14
C ARG A 117 5.82 13.20 -16.74
N GLN A 118 4.80 12.61 -17.37
CA GLN A 118 4.39 11.23 -17.17
C GLN A 118 5.50 10.27 -17.65
N SER A 119 6.02 10.46 -18.85
CA SER A 119 7.10 9.66 -19.43
C SER A 119 8.37 9.70 -18.57
N LYS A 120 8.82 10.89 -18.17
CA LYS A 120 9.97 11.05 -17.27
C LYS A 120 9.75 10.36 -15.91
N ALA A 121 8.55 10.40 -15.38
CA ALA A 121 8.23 9.72 -14.12
C ALA A 121 8.28 8.20 -14.29
N VAL A 122 7.80 7.66 -15.42
CA VAL A 122 7.86 6.23 -15.72
C VAL A 122 9.31 5.76 -15.87
N GLU A 123 10.12 6.49 -16.63
CA GLU A 123 11.55 6.18 -16.78
C GLU A 123 12.25 6.12 -15.41
N PHE A 124 12.03 7.14 -14.59
CA PHE A 124 12.60 7.20 -13.24
C PHE A 124 12.14 6.02 -12.37
N VAL A 125 10.84 5.69 -12.38
CA VAL A 125 10.28 4.61 -11.56
C VAL A 125 10.82 3.26 -12.02
N LYS A 126 10.95 3.03 -13.33
CA LYS A 126 11.54 1.80 -13.87
C LYS A 126 13.01 1.66 -13.46
N GLU A 127 13.81 2.73 -13.61
CA GLU A 127 15.24 2.72 -13.34
C GLU A 127 15.58 2.65 -11.83
N TYR A 128 14.86 3.39 -10.99
CA TYR A 128 15.27 3.61 -9.59
C TYR A 128 14.34 2.97 -8.55
N ILE A 129 13.16 2.48 -8.93
CA ILE A 129 12.20 1.87 -7.99
C ILE A 129 11.94 0.42 -8.36
N ILE A 130 11.42 0.14 -9.57
CA ILE A 130 11.01 -1.21 -9.98
C ILE A 130 12.21 -2.15 -10.09
N SER A 131 13.36 -1.64 -10.49
CA SER A 131 14.62 -2.40 -10.57
C SER A 131 15.00 -3.09 -9.24
N HIS A 132 14.45 -2.64 -8.12
CA HIS A 132 14.65 -3.24 -6.80
C HIS A 132 13.66 -4.38 -6.47
N PHE A 133 12.71 -4.71 -7.34
CA PHE A 133 11.69 -5.71 -7.04
C PHE A 133 11.70 -6.85 -8.06
N THR A 134 11.70 -8.08 -7.56
CA THR A 134 11.32 -9.21 -8.40
C THR A 134 9.83 -9.12 -8.73
N ARG A 135 9.39 -9.83 -9.77
CA ARG A 135 7.98 -9.84 -10.19
C ARG A 135 7.03 -10.30 -9.09
N SER A 136 7.50 -11.16 -8.19
CA SER A 136 6.71 -11.66 -7.05
C SER A 136 6.52 -10.63 -5.95
N LEU A 137 7.43 -9.68 -5.81
CA LEU A 137 7.38 -8.61 -4.80
C LEU A 137 6.82 -7.30 -5.36
N ALA A 138 6.72 -7.17 -6.71
CA ALA A 138 6.21 -5.97 -7.34
C ALA A 138 4.73 -5.73 -6.97
N PRO A 139 4.34 -4.49 -6.64
CA PRO A 139 2.94 -4.15 -6.36
C PRO A 139 2.06 -4.34 -7.59
N PHE A 140 0.77 -4.57 -7.35
CA PHE A 140 -0.22 -4.72 -8.42
C PHE A 140 -0.32 -3.47 -9.30
N SER A 141 -0.30 -2.27 -8.69
CA SER A 141 -0.36 -1.02 -9.45
C SER A 141 0.46 0.11 -8.84
N TYR A 142 0.90 1.04 -9.72
CA TYR A 142 1.54 2.29 -9.37
C TYR A 142 0.66 3.47 -9.78
N LEU A 143 0.44 4.40 -8.84
CA LEU A 143 -0.19 5.69 -9.10
C LEU A 143 0.91 6.79 -9.08
N LEU A 144 1.30 7.31 -10.25
CA LEU A 144 2.32 8.36 -10.35
C LEU A 144 1.66 9.73 -10.35
N VAL A 145 1.92 10.51 -9.31
CA VAL A 145 1.30 11.83 -9.10
C VAL A 145 2.32 12.95 -8.97
N ASN A 146 1.88 14.18 -9.09
CA ASN A 146 2.76 15.32 -8.87
C ASN A 146 3.05 15.51 -7.38
N THR A 147 2.02 15.53 -6.53
CA THR A 147 2.15 15.61 -5.06
C THR A 147 1.11 14.78 -4.36
N ILE A 148 1.47 14.30 -3.18
CA ILE A 148 0.57 13.67 -2.21
C ILE A 148 0.46 14.63 -1.04
N SER A 149 -0.75 14.89 -0.55
CA SER A 149 -1.00 15.72 0.62
C SER A 149 -1.93 15.00 1.57
N GLY A 150 -1.61 15.03 2.85
CA GLY A 150 -2.40 14.38 3.89
C GLY A 150 -2.25 15.07 5.23
N LYS A 151 -2.65 14.38 6.28
CA LYS A 151 -2.47 14.80 7.67
C LYS A 151 -1.84 13.65 8.45
N ASP A 152 -0.98 13.99 9.42
CA ASP A 152 -0.50 13.02 10.39
C ASP A 152 -1.54 12.75 11.49
N GLU A 153 -1.21 11.87 12.41
CA GLU A 153 -2.08 11.49 13.55
C GLU A 153 -2.45 12.67 14.47
N TRP A 154 -1.67 13.77 14.43
CA TRP A 154 -1.95 15.01 15.18
C TRP A 154 -2.69 16.06 14.34
N GLY A 155 -3.06 15.74 13.09
CA GLY A 155 -3.77 16.65 12.18
C GLY A 155 -2.88 17.65 11.44
N ASN A 156 -1.53 17.56 11.56
CA ASN A 156 -0.62 18.42 10.85
C ASN A 156 -0.56 18.04 9.37
N LYS A 157 -0.45 19.04 8.49
CA LYS A 157 -0.32 18.80 7.05
C LYS A 157 1.01 18.11 6.73
N THR A 158 0.94 17.03 5.97
CA THR A 158 2.10 16.28 5.49
C THR A 158 2.11 16.19 3.97
N LYS A 159 3.30 15.98 3.41
CA LYS A 159 3.52 15.72 1.98
C LYS A 159 4.45 14.53 1.83
N PRO A 160 3.94 13.31 1.98
CA PRO A 160 4.77 12.11 1.86
C PRO A 160 5.25 11.93 0.41
N TYR A 161 6.41 11.31 0.24
CA TYR A 161 6.96 10.95 -1.07
C TYR A 161 6.23 9.76 -1.67
N ALA A 162 5.72 8.86 -0.84
CA ALA A 162 4.92 7.72 -1.26
C ALA A 162 3.82 7.42 -0.24
N VAL A 163 2.79 6.72 -0.71
CA VAL A 163 1.80 6.00 0.12
C VAL A 163 1.77 4.58 -0.40
N ALA A 164 2.03 3.62 0.46
CA ALA A 164 2.07 2.21 0.09
C ALA A 164 0.90 1.47 0.75
N GLY A 165 -0.03 0.98 -0.06
CA GLY A 165 -1.11 0.08 0.33
C GLY A 165 -0.74 -1.39 0.07
N GLU A 166 -1.70 -2.30 0.29
CA GLU A 166 -1.50 -3.74 0.06
C GLU A 166 -1.33 -4.09 -1.43
N ARG A 167 -2.01 -3.36 -2.32
CA ARG A 167 -2.02 -3.64 -3.76
C ARG A 167 -1.43 -2.51 -4.59
N SER A 168 -1.58 -1.28 -4.15
CA SER A 168 -1.26 -0.08 -4.91
C SER A 168 -0.27 0.80 -4.17
N ILE A 169 0.63 1.44 -4.91
CA ILE A 169 1.59 2.40 -4.37
C ILE A 169 1.43 3.71 -5.12
N ALA A 170 1.16 4.80 -4.39
CA ALA A 170 1.21 6.15 -4.93
C ALA A 170 2.61 6.76 -4.73
N LEU A 171 3.18 7.37 -5.79
CA LEU A 171 4.51 7.96 -5.78
C LEU A 171 4.45 9.42 -6.21
N ALA A 172 4.97 10.34 -5.37
CA ALA A 172 5.01 11.78 -5.65
C ALA A 172 6.25 12.13 -6.49
N MET A 173 6.04 12.51 -7.76
CA MET A 173 7.09 12.77 -8.76
C MET A 173 7.36 14.26 -9.01
N GLY A 174 6.74 15.17 -8.25
CA GLY A 174 6.79 16.62 -8.52
C GLY A 174 8.17 17.25 -8.48
N GLU A 175 9.09 16.69 -7.69
CA GLU A 175 10.47 17.19 -7.58
C GLU A 175 11.39 16.67 -8.71
N LEU A 176 10.96 15.66 -9.47
CA LEU A 176 11.82 14.94 -10.43
C LEU A 176 12.49 15.88 -11.46
N ASN A 177 11.76 16.88 -11.95
CA ASN A 177 12.31 17.83 -12.93
C ASN A 177 13.47 18.71 -12.41
N LYS A 178 13.69 18.75 -11.08
CA LYS A 178 14.77 19.49 -10.46
C LYS A 178 16.04 18.66 -10.26
N LEU A 179 15.96 17.35 -10.53
CA LEU A 179 17.05 16.41 -10.28
C LEU A 179 17.90 16.24 -11.55
N THR A 180 19.12 16.74 -11.50
CA THR A 180 20.03 16.76 -12.65
C THR A 180 21.12 15.70 -12.61
N THR A 181 21.40 15.10 -11.44
CA THR A 181 22.47 14.11 -11.27
C THR A 181 21.94 12.75 -10.85
N ALA A 182 22.64 11.67 -11.21
CA ALA A 182 22.32 10.31 -10.77
C ALA A 182 22.26 10.21 -9.21
N ALA A 183 23.18 10.88 -8.52
CA ALA A 183 23.20 10.91 -7.06
C ALA A 183 21.93 11.56 -6.47
N SER A 184 21.46 12.68 -7.04
CA SER A 184 20.22 13.32 -6.60
C SER A 184 18.98 12.46 -6.90
N LYS A 185 18.95 11.79 -8.05
CA LYS A 185 17.89 10.84 -8.41
C LYS A 185 17.88 9.64 -7.46
N LYS A 186 19.02 9.03 -7.15
CA LYS A 186 19.13 7.94 -6.18
C LYS A 186 18.67 8.36 -4.79
N LYS A 187 19.07 9.54 -4.32
CA LYS A 187 18.62 10.09 -3.04
C LYS A 187 17.09 10.29 -3.02
N PHE A 188 16.52 10.74 -4.13
CA PHE A 188 15.07 10.90 -4.26
C PHE A 188 14.36 9.55 -4.27
N ALA A 189 14.88 8.55 -5.00
CA ALA A 189 14.35 7.19 -5.00
C ALA A 189 14.35 6.58 -3.58
N ASN A 190 15.44 6.76 -2.83
CA ASN A 190 15.54 6.25 -1.47
C ASN A 190 14.43 6.79 -0.55
N LYS A 191 13.92 8.01 -0.76
CA LYS A 191 12.78 8.54 0.00
C LYS A 191 11.49 7.76 -0.26
N HIS A 192 11.28 7.30 -1.49
CA HIS A 192 10.15 6.44 -1.85
C HIS A 192 10.36 5.02 -1.36
N LEU A 193 11.53 4.44 -1.63
CA LEU A 193 11.89 3.09 -1.23
C LEU A 193 11.83 2.89 0.29
N LEU A 194 12.19 3.90 1.07
CA LEU A 194 12.08 3.85 2.53
C LEU A 194 10.65 3.55 2.99
N ILE A 195 9.65 4.19 2.37
CA ILE A 195 8.24 3.99 2.71
C ILE A 195 7.78 2.60 2.24
N ILE A 196 8.15 2.21 1.02
CA ILE A 196 7.79 0.93 0.42
C ILE A 196 8.41 -0.23 1.22
N VAL A 197 9.71 -0.17 1.49
CA VAL A 197 10.43 -1.21 2.27
C VAL A 197 9.89 -1.28 3.70
N GLY A 198 9.59 -0.13 4.30
CA GLY A 198 8.96 -0.08 5.63
C GLY A 198 7.60 -0.80 5.65
N LYS A 199 6.76 -0.58 4.62
CA LYS A 199 5.45 -1.25 4.47
C LYS A 199 5.63 -2.75 4.24
N ILE A 200 6.51 -3.15 3.32
CA ILE A 200 6.83 -4.56 3.06
C ILE A 200 7.26 -5.28 4.35
N ALA A 201 8.18 -4.70 5.11
CA ALA A 201 8.67 -5.29 6.34
C ALA A 201 7.60 -5.36 7.44
N SER A 202 6.67 -4.41 7.47
CA SER A 202 5.53 -4.42 8.40
C SER A 202 4.53 -5.51 8.04
N ASP A 203 4.14 -5.60 6.76
CA ASP A 203 3.12 -6.54 6.28
C ASP A 203 3.60 -8.00 6.35
N HIS A 204 4.89 -8.20 6.18
CA HIS A 204 5.53 -9.53 6.16
C HIS A 204 6.40 -9.78 7.39
N SER A 205 5.91 -9.41 8.57
CA SER A 205 6.64 -9.46 9.83
C SER A 205 7.25 -10.83 10.18
N SER A 206 6.71 -11.92 9.63
CA SER A 206 7.25 -13.28 9.82
C SER A 206 8.66 -13.45 9.25
N TYR A 207 8.99 -12.79 8.12
CA TYR A 207 10.33 -12.80 7.54
C TYR A 207 11.35 -12.04 8.39
N PHE A 208 10.89 -11.16 9.27
CA PHE A 208 11.70 -10.31 10.13
C PHE A 208 11.72 -10.78 11.60
N SER A 209 11.31 -12.03 11.87
CA SER A 209 11.30 -12.61 13.23
C SER A 209 12.69 -12.58 13.87
N ASP A 210 13.73 -12.96 13.13
CA ASP A 210 15.12 -12.98 13.61
C ASP A 210 15.64 -11.55 13.85
N PHE A 211 15.31 -10.60 12.98
CA PHE A 211 15.58 -9.18 13.20
C PHE A 211 14.96 -8.68 14.50
N LYS A 212 13.68 -8.97 14.74
CA LYS A 212 12.96 -8.62 15.96
C LYS A 212 13.60 -9.26 17.21
N SER A 213 14.03 -10.51 17.08
CA SER A 213 14.57 -11.31 18.21
C SER A 213 15.84 -10.71 18.80
N VAL A 214 16.68 -10.03 18.00
CA VAL A 214 17.94 -9.41 18.47
C VAL A 214 17.72 -8.39 19.59
N SER A 215 16.62 -7.65 19.53
CA SER A 215 16.22 -6.64 20.54
C SER A 215 14.98 -7.06 21.33
N ASN A 216 14.70 -8.38 21.41
CA ASN A 216 13.50 -8.88 22.08
C ASN A 216 13.42 -8.44 23.54
N GLY A 217 12.20 -8.09 23.99
CA GLY A 217 11.94 -7.60 25.35
C GLY A 217 12.41 -6.15 25.61
N ARG A 218 12.95 -5.46 24.58
CA ARG A 218 13.42 -4.07 24.69
C ARG A 218 12.49 -3.06 24.01
N TYR A 219 11.70 -3.47 23.03
CA TYR A 219 10.82 -2.56 22.28
C TYR A 219 9.85 -1.80 23.19
N GLY A 220 9.83 -0.47 23.07
CA GLY A 220 8.93 0.40 23.81
C GLY A 220 9.20 0.49 25.33
N THR A 221 10.30 -0.09 25.82
CA THR A 221 10.62 -0.05 27.25
C THR A 221 11.38 1.22 27.62
N SER A 222 11.22 1.66 28.86
CA SER A 222 12.04 2.73 29.43
C SER A 222 13.49 2.26 29.65
N PHE A 223 14.41 3.19 29.67
CA PHE A 223 15.82 2.95 29.92
C PHE A 223 16.44 4.11 30.71
N SER A 224 17.58 3.85 31.34
CA SER A 224 18.39 4.86 31.99
C SER A 224 19.57 5.23 31.11
N ILE A 225 19.98 6.48 31.13
CA ILE A 225 21.18 6.98 30.43
C ILE A 225 22.32 7.06 31.45
N PRO A 226 23.35 6.20 31.35
CA PRO A 226 24.54 6.30 32.18
C PRO A 226 25.29 7.61 31.96
N ASP A 227 26.03 8.05 32.97
CA ASP A 227 26.86 9.25 32.87
C ASP A 227 27.85 9.15 31.71
N GLY A 228 27.89 10.20 30.89
CA GLY A 228 28.79 10.28 29.74
C GLY A 228 28.25 9.61 28.45
N MET A 229 27.09 8.98 28.49
CA MET A 229 26.42 8.41 27.29
C MET A 229 25.30 9.31 26.80
N THR A 230 25.03 9.22 25.49
CA THR A 230 23.82 9.75 24.88
C THR A 230 22.72 8.68 24.84
N LYS A 231 21.46 9.09 24.71
CA LYS A 231 20.33 8.14 24.54
C LYS A 231 20.52 7.21 23.35
N ASP A 232 21.06 7.72 22.22
CA ASP A 232 21.30 6.91 21.03
C ASP A 232 22.40 5.87 21.25
N GLN A 233 23.48 6.20 21.99
CA GLN A 233 24.50 5.23 22.36
C GLN A 233 23.92 4.08 23.19
N VAL A 234 23.08 4.40 24.20
CA VAL A 234 22.39 3.38 24.99
C VAL A 234 21.47 2.53 24.09
N GLY A 235 20.76 3.16 23.16
CA GLY A 235 19.94 2.43 22.19
C GLY A 235 20.76 1.48 21.33
N MET A 236 21.93 1.91 20.85
CA MET A 236 22.83 1.12 20.01
C MET A 236 23.37 -0.13 20.74
N GLU A 237 23.58 -0.06 22.05
CA GLU A 237 23.93 -1.24 22.88
C GLU A 237 22.83 -2.33 22.84
N TYR A 238 21.57 -1.95 22.63
CA TYR A 238 20.44 -2.85 22.50
C TYR A 238 20.07 -3.16 21.04
N GLY A 239 20.86 -2.68 20.08
CA GLY A 239 20.61 -2.89 18.66
C GLY A 239 19.58 -1.92 18.06
N PHE A 240 19.41 -0.72 18.59
CA PHE A 240 18.57 0.35 18.02
C PHE A 240 19.42 1.48 17.47
N ILE A 241 19.23 1.82 16.18
CA ILE A 241 20.05 2.86 15.49
C ILE A 241 19.83 4.26 16.09
N SER A 242 18.63 4.55 16.55
CA SER A 242 18.26 5.83 17.16
C SER A 242 17.13 5.65 18.17
N VAL A 243 17.08 6.54 19.15
CA VAL A 243 16.04 6.54 20.19
C VAL A 243 15.24 7.84 20.12
N PRO A 244 13.98 7.82 19.70
CA PRO A 244 13.23 9.05 19.43
C PRO A 244 12.88 9.86 20.69
N ALA A 245 12.68 9.19 21.83
CA ALA A 245 12.21 9.83 23.06
C ALA A 245 12.83 9.18 24.33
N MET A 246 12.05 9.09 25.40
CA MET A 246 12.46 8.48 26.70
C MET A 246 12.26 6.96 26.75
N TYR A 247 11.77 6.38 25.66
CA TYR A 247 11.54 4.95 25.50
C TYR A 247 12.35 4.44 24.33
N LEU A 248 12.82 3.20 24.43
CA LEU A 248 13.41 2.50 23.27
C LEU A 248 12.37 2.42 22.13
N PRO A 249 12.80 2.36 20.86
CA PRO A 249 11.90 2.39 19.72
C PRO A 249 10.84 1.29 19.76
N THR A 250 9.69 1.57 19.17
CA THR A 250 8.75 0.51 18.77
C THR A 250 9.32 -0.31 17.62
N TYR A 251 8.74 -1.48 17.37
CA TYR A 251 9.16 -2.33 16.25
C TYR A 251 9.07 -1.60 14.89
N GLU A 252 8.00 -0.83 14.66
CA GLU A 252 7.87 -0.04 13.42
C GLU A 252 8.93 1.06 13.28
N GLN A 253 9.26 1.75 14.37
CA GLN A 253 10.31 2.77 14.36
C GLN A 253 11.67 2.16 14.05
N ASP A 254 11.93 0.97 14.59
CA ASP A 254 13.15 0.21 14.36
C ASP A 254 13.27 -0.27 12.90
N ILE A 255 12.18 -0.83 12.32
CA ILE A 255 12.13 -1.16 10.90
C ILE A 255 12.47 0.06 10.03
N LYS A 256 11.85 1.22 10.28
CA LYS A 256 12.09 2.44 9.51
C LYS A 256 13.55 2.91 9.61
N ALA A 257 14.13 2.82 10.80
CA ALA A 257 15.53 3.18 11.02
C ALA A 257 16.48 2.27 10.23
N TYR A 258 16.28 0.95 10.30
CA TYR A 258 17.09 -0.02 9.56
C TYR A 258 16.87 0.06 8.06
N ALA A 259 15.65 0.20 7.57
CA ALA A 259 15.37 0.44 6.17
C ALA A 259 16.15 1.66 5.63
N SER A 260 16.18 2.76 6.39
CA SER A 260 16.97 3.95 6.02
C SER A 260 18.46 3.66 5.91
N VAL A 261 19.03 2.89 6.84
CA VAL A 261 20.45 2.55 6.86
C VAL A 261 20.82 1.64 5.68
N ILE A 262 20.09 0.55 5.47
CA ILE A 262 20.42 -0.42 4.41
C ILE A 262 20.20 0.11 3.00
N LEU A 263 19.28 1.07 2.80
CA LEU A 263 19.08 1.77 1.52
C LEU A 263 20.15 2.83 1.25
N THR A 264 20.86 3.27 2.30
CA THR A 264 21.86 4.35 2.19
C THR A 264 23.29 3.81 2.14
N TYR A 265 23.59 2.76 2.90
CA TYR A 265 24.95 2.27 3.13
C TYR A 265 25.12 0.83 2.63
N THR A 266 26.31 0.53 2.13
CA THR A 266 26.77 -0.86 1.90
C THR A 266 27.06 -1.55 3.23
N ASP A 267 27.16 -2.90 3.21
CA ASP A 267 27.48 -3.66 4.43
C ASP A 267 28.82 -3.24 5.02
N ALA A 268 29.86 -3.04 4.19
CA ALA A 268 31.17 -2.55 4.65
C ALA A 268 31.09 -1.16 5.30
N GLN A 269 30.24 -0.26 4.78
CA GLN A 269 30.01 1.05 5.38
C GLN A 269 29.25 0.96 6.71
N ILE A 270 28.30 0.03 6.82
CA ILE A 270 27.57 -0.23 8.06
C ILE A 270 28.52 -0.81 9.11
N GLU A 271 29.36 -1.79 8.76
CA GLU A 271 30.37 -2.37 9.65
C GLU A 271 31.35 -1.31 10.15
N ALA A 272 31.87 -0.46 9.26
CA ALA A 272 32.77 0.61 9.66
C ALA A 272 32.10 1.66 10.55
N LYS A 273 30.87 2.04 10.24
CA LYS A 273 30.13 3.09 10.96
C LYS A 273 29.71 2.65 12.36
N TYR A 274 29.37 1.36 12.53
CA TYR A 274 28.84 0.80 13.77
C TYR A 274 29.77 -0.28 14.35
N ALA A 275 31.10 -0.12 14.16
CA ALA A 275 32.11 -1.07 14.62
C ALA A 275 31.99 -1.36 16.12
N ASP A 276 31.69 -0.34 16.93
CA ASP A 276 31.55 -0.44 18.39
C ASP A 276 30.19 -1.05 18.82
N TYR A 277 29.26 -1.27 17.87
CA TYR A 277 27.89 -1.71 18.14
C TYR A 277 27.55 -2.98 17.34
N PRO A 278 28.06 -4.15 17.73
CA PRO A 278 27.94 -5.40 16.95
C PRO A 278 26.47 -5.83 16.73
N LEU A 279 25.56 -5.49 17.65
CA LEU A 279 24.13 -5.78 17.48
C LEU A 279 23.51 -4.99 16.31
N ILE A 280 23.96 -3.75 16.07
CA ILE A 280 23.51 -2.97 14.91
C ILE A 280 23.94 -3.66 13.61
N VAL A 281 25.21 -4.02 13.51
CA VAL A 281 25.75 -4.72 12.33
C VAL A 281 25.02 -6.03 12.07
N LYS A 282 24.83 -6.84 13.13
CA LYS A 282 24.10 -8.10 13.04
C LYS A 282 22.67 -7.88 12.53
N LYS A 283 21.93 -6.94 13.13
CA LYS A 283 20.55 -6.65 12.74
C LYS A 283 20.43 -6.14 11.30
N ALA A 284 21.37 -5.29 10.87
CA ALA A 284 21.38 -4.79 9.50
C ALA A 284 21.54 -5.91 8.47
N LYS A 285 22.42 -6.89 8.73
CA LYS A 285 22.59 -8.08 7.89
C LYS A 285 21.32 -8.91 7.84
N ILE A 286 20.73 -9.23 9.00
CA ILE A 286 19.47 -9.99 9.07
C ILE A 286 18.35 -9.27 8.29
N PHE A 287 18.23 -7.95 8.46
CA PHE A 287 17.21 -7.17 7.77
C PHE A 287 17.39 -7.20 6.25
N ARG A 288 18.63 -7.05 5.75
CA ARG A 288 18.98 -7.14 4.34
C ARG A 288 18.68 -8.53 3.77
N GLU A 289 19.09 -9.58 4.47
CA GLU A 289 18.83 -10.97 4.08
C GLU A 289 17.33 -11.28 4.01
N ALA A 290 16.55 -10.80 4.98
CA ALA A 290 15.09 -10.92 4.94
C ALA A 290 14.49 -10.30 3.69
N LEU A 291 14.90 -9.10 3.31
CA LEU A 291 14.44 -8.45 2.08
C LEU A 291 14.87 -9.21 0.82
N ILE A 292 16.11 -9.70 0.75
CA ILE A 292 16.59 -10.50 -0.38
C ILE A 292 15.76 -11.78 -0.52
N ASN A 293 15.48 -12.47 0.59
CA ASN A 293 14.67 -13.69 0.59
C ASN A 293 13.22 -13.44 0.13
N MET A 294 12.72 -12.23 0.29
CA MET A 294 11.41 -11.81 -0.23
C MET A 294 11.46 -11.44 -1.71
N GLY A 295 12.63 -11.22 -2.29
CA GLY A 295 12.80 -10.82 -3.69
C GLY A 295 13.16 -9.35 -3.89
N TYR A 296 13.68 -8.66 -2.86
CA TYR A 296 14.25 -7.32 -3.01
C TYR A 296 15.67 -7.42 -3.60
N ILE A 297 15.98 -6.55 -4.57
CA ILE A 297 17.27 -6.47 -5.27
C ILE A 297 17.97 -5.16 -4.83
N PHE A 298 19.17 -5.26 -4.27
CA PHE A 298 19.96 -4.11 -3.80
C PHE A 298 20.82 -3.47 -4.89
#